data_351c84009532e2bac66b21f290d67f15
#
_entry.id   351c84009532e2bac66b21f290d67f15
#
_cell.length_a   1.000
_cell.length_b   1.000
_cell.length_c   1.000
_cell.angle_alpha   90.00
_cell.angle_beta   90.00
_cell.angle_gamma   90.00
#
_symmetry.space_group_name_H-M   'P 1'
#
loop_
_entity.id
_entity.type
_entity.pdbx_description
1 polymer ?
#
loop_
_entity_poly.entity_id
_entity_poly.type
_entity_poly.pdbx_seq_one_letter_code
_entity_poly.pdbx_strand_id
1 'polypeptide(L)'
;GQIYNIEQNEQLRSKYWNHNLRTAFEYDFNEESHVSISYTGNYVPFRHNNSLTTGNYQIGNVDKYINTRMHNVTVRYKSEFGLDIGGDYTYYHSDNNQNLRANFQNGEQDYFDMKSGQRVDRYSIYADQKHRLTRNWELGYGASFQFVRDKDFQIYNQVVGDIYTQNTSSDLKETTTNFYVSMNKKSKTGASF
;
A
#
# COMPACT_ATOMS: atom_id res chain seq x y z
N GLY A 1 16.15 42.26 16.93
CA GLY A 1 15.15 41.24 16.66
C GLY A 1 14.39 40.93 17.94
N GLN A 2 13.06 40.87 17.88
CA GLN A 2 12.26 40.37 18.99
C GLN A 2 12.41 38.85 19.07
N ILE A 3 12.76 38.34 20.24
CA ILE A 3 12.80 36.88 20.50
C ILE A 3 11.41 36.53 21.05
N TYR A 4 10.69 35.69 20.29
CA TYR A 4 9.41 35.13 20.74
C TYR A 4 9.67 33.78 21.39
N ASN A 5 9.19 33.57 22.60
CA ASN A 5 9.17 32.26 23.24
C ASN A 5 7.83 31.57 22.92
N ILE A 6 7.84 30.50 22.14
CA ILE A 6 6.64 29.77 21.79
C ILE A 6 6.62 28.47 22.60
N GLU A 7 5.60 28.32 23.44
CA GLU A 7 5.33 27.10 24.20
C GLU A 7 4.04 26.49 23.69
N GLN A 8 4.13 25.23 23.24
CA GLN A 8 2.99 24.47 22.74
C GLN A 8 2.98 23.08 23.36
N ASN A 9 1.77 22.61 23.66
CA ASN A 9 1.50 21.23 24.11
C ASN A 9 0.51 20.57 23.15
N GLU A 10 0.80 19.37 22.70
CA GLU A 10 -0.05 18.60 21.83
C GLU A 10 -0.53 17.33 22.52
N GLN A 11 -1.84 17.10 22.49
CA GLN A 11 -2.47 15.86 22.91
C GLN A 11 -3.04 15.15 21.70
N LEU A 12 -2.51 13.95 21.42
CA LEU A 12 -3.02 13.08 20.36
C LEU A 12 -3.86 11.95 20.97
N ARG A 13 -5.08 11.79 20.48
CA ARG A 13 -5.96 10.66 20.80
C ARG A 13 -6.27 9.90 19.52
N SER A 14 -6.08 8.60 19.53
CA SER A 14 -6.38 7.74 18.39
C SER A 14 -7.32 6.61 18.82
N LYS A 15 -8.37 6.41 18.03
CA LYS A 15 -9.31 5.30 18.20
C LYS A 15 -9.52 4.64 16.84
N TYR A 16 -9.37 3.32 16.76
CA TYR A 16 -9.54 2.60 15.50
C TYR A 16 -10.07 1.19 15.71
N TRP A 17 -10.69 0.67 14.66
CA TRP A 17 -11.07 -0.73 14.54
C TRP A 17 -10.35 -1.30 13.34
N ASN A 18 -9.82 -2.51 13.48
CA ASN A 18 -9.08 -3.19 12.43
C ASN A 18 -9.51 -4.66 12.37
N HIS A 19 -9.96 -5.08 11.20
CA HIS A 19 -10.34 -6.44 10.90
C HIS A 19 -9.38 -7.02 9.87
N ASN A 20 -8.76 -8.15 10.23
CA ASN A 20 -7.86 -8.87 9.35
C ASN A 20 -8.41 -10.27 9.10
N LEU A 21 -8.44 -10.67 7.85
CA LEU A 21 -8.77 -12.02 7.42
C LEU A 21 -7.65 -12.55 6.55
N ARG A 22 -7.18 -13.75 6.87
CA ARG A 22 -6.26 -14.49 6.01
C ARG A 22 -6.76 -15.91 5.87
N THR A 23 -6.82 -16.40 4.64
CA THR A 23 -7.14 -17.79 4.32
C THR A 23 -6.24 -18.27 3.19
N ALA A 24 -5.94 -19.55 3.19
CA ALA A 24 -5.17 -20.20 2.14
C ALA A 24 -5.74 -21.59 1.90
N PHE A 25 -5.66 -22.02 0.66
CA PHE A 25 -5.95 -23.36 0.21
C PHE A 25 -4.75 -23.87 -0.58
N GLU A 26 -4.32 -25.08 -0.29
CA GLU A 26 -3.26 -25.77 -1.00
C GLU A 26 -3.74 -27.16 -1.40
N TYR A 27 -3.40 -27.58 -2.59
CA TYR A 27 -3.69 -28.91 -3.09
C TYR A 27 -2.47 -29.50 -3.81
N ASP A 28 -2.02 -30.64 -3.33
CA ASP A 28 -0.90 -31.39 -3.90
C ASP A 28 -1.45 -32.46 -4.85
N PHE A 29 -1.05 -32.38 -6.12
CA PHE A 29 -1.34 -33.43 -7.12
C PHE A 29 -0.41 -34.62 -6.93
N ASN A 30 0.85 -34.33 -6.55
CA ASN A 30 1.91 -35.24 -6.19
C ASN A 30 2.99 -34.51 -5.37
N GLU A 31 4.09 -35.18 -5.02
CA GLU A 31 5.16 -34.61 -4.18
C GLU A 31 5.82 -33.34 -4.76
N GLU A 32 5.77 -33.15 -6.08
CA GLU A 32 6.46 -32.06 -6.79
C GLU A 32 5.50 -31.06 -7.46
N SER A 33 4.19 -31.37 -7.52
CA SER A 33 3.19 -30.54 -8.19
C SER A 33 2.09 -30.12 -7.25
N HIS A 34 1.92 -28.80 -7.09
CA HIS A 34 0.89 -28.26 -6.22
C HIS A 34 0.27 -26.96 -6.77
N VAL A 35 -0.93 -26.67 -6.34
CA VAL A 35 -1.60 -25.40 -6.53
C VAL A 35 -1.90 -24.77 -5.17
N SER A 36 -1.67 -23.47 -5.04
CA SER A 36 -2.05 -22.70 -3.86
C SER A 36 -2.84 -21.46 -4.24
N ILE A 37 -3.84 -21.16 -3.44
CA ILE A 37 -4.64 -19.93 -3.54
C ILE A 37 -4.68 -19.32 -2.14
N SER A 38 -4.32 -18.06 -2.02
CA SER A 38 -4.41 -17.34 -0.75
C SER A 38 -5.15 -16.03 -0.91
N TYR A 39 -5.85 -15.66 0.14
CA TYR A 39 -6.52 -14.36 0.28
C TYR A 39 -6.08 -13.71 1.57
N THR A 40 -5.76 -12.42 1.50
CA THR A 40 -5.54 -11.56 2.65
C THR A 40 -6.41 -10.34 2.53
N GLY A 41 -7.22 -10.07 3.52
CA GLY A 41 -8.05 -8.87 3.63
C GLY A 41 -7.71 -8.08 4.89
N ASN A 42 -7.61 -6.77 4.75
CA ASN A 42 -7.51 -5.83 5.87
C ASN A 42 -8.59 -4.77 5.70
N TYR A 43 -9.37 -4.55 6.74
CA TYR A 43 -10.43 -3.56 6.75
C TYR A 43 -10.38 -2.73 8.03
N VAL A 44 -10.12 -1.45 7.86
CA VAL A 44 -10.16 -0.44 8.93
C VAL A 44 -11.35 0.48 8.63
N PRO A 45 -12.58 0.12 9.05
CA PRO A 45 -13.78 0.88 8.75
C PRO A 45 -13.77 2.27 9.39
N PHE A 46 -13.00 2.39 10.46
CA PHE A 46 -12.96 3.59 11.26
C PHE A 46 -11.61 3.74 11.95
N ARG A 47 -10.94 4.83 11.66
CA ARG A 47 -9.83 5.36 12.46
C ARG A 47 -10.07 6.84 12.67
N HIS A 48 -10.22 7.25 13.92
CA HIS A 48 -10.37 8.63 14.30
C HIS A 48 -9.13 9.08 15.08
N ASN A 49 -8.46 10.08 14.59
CA ASN A 49 -7.36 10.74 15.24
C ASN A 49 -7.82 12.16 15.57
N ASN A 50 -7.73 12.52 16.84
CA ASN A 50 -7.98 13.88 17.32
C ASN A 50 -6.69 14.40 17.92
N SER A 51 -6.21 15.54 17.45
CA SER A 51 -5.05 16.24 17.98
C SER A 51 -5.50 17.60 18.49
N LEU A 52 -5.27 17.88 19.76
CA LEU A 52 -5.50 19.15 20.42
C LEU A 52 -4.16 19.81 20.69
N THR A 53 -3.93 20.98 20.08
CA THR A 53 -2.77 21.84 20.36
C THR A 53 -3.20 22.97 21.26
N THR A 54 -2.48 23.16 22.37
CA THR A 54 -2.68 24.28 23.31
C THR A 54 -1.34 24.96 23.56
N GLY A 55 -1.34 26.29 23.56
CA GLY A 55 -0.13 27.06 23.81
C GLY A 55 -0.36 28.54 23.81
N ASN A 56 0.72 29.28 24.03
CA ASN A 56 0.67 30.77 24.09
C ASN A 56 0.58 31.42 22.69
N TYR A 57 0.79 30.66 21.61
CA TYR A 57 0.72 31.15 20.23
C TYR A 57 -0.57 30.75 19.53
N GLN A 58 -1.00 29.48 19.74
CA GLN A 58 -2.11 28.89 19.02
C GLN A 58 -2.85 27.87 19.90
N ILE A 59 -4.18 27.87 19.73
CA ILE A 59 -5.06 26.79 20.21
C ILE A 59 -5.72 26.20 18.97
N GLY A 60 -5.52 24.90 18.74
CA GLY A 60 -6.04 24.25 17.54
C GLY A 60 -6.54 22.84 17.81
N ASN A 61 -7.47 22.39 16.99
CA ASN A 61 -7.98 21.03 16.98
C ASN A 61 -7.95 20.47 15.56
N VAL A 62 -7.41 19.27 15.42
CA VAL A 62 -7.43 18.52 14.17
C VAL A 62 -8.20 17.24 14.40
N ASP A 63 -9.29 17.06 13.65
CA ASP A 63 -10.04 15.82 13.58
C ASP A 63 -9.77 15.14 12.25
N LYS A 64 -9.30 13.89 12.29
CA LYS A 64 -8.97 13.10 11.11
C LYS A 64 -9.67 11.76 11.16
N TYR A 65 -10.45 11.46 10.13
CA TYR A 65 -11.16 10.21 9.93
C TYR A 65 -10.59 9.47 8.73
N ILE A 66 -10.21 8.23 8.93
CA ILE A 66 -9.62 7.39 7.88
C ILE A 66 -10.41 6.08 7.80
N ASN A 67 -10.76 5.70 6.58
CA ASN A 67 -11.30 4.39 6.23
C ASN A 67 -10.35 3.74 5.24
N THR A 68 -9.93 2.52 5.52
CA THR A 68 -8.98 1.81 4.65
C THR A 68 -9.44 0.37 4.45
N ARG A 69 -9.32 -0.12 3.22
CA ARG A 69 -9.56 -1.51 2.85
C ARG A 69 -8.50 -1.98 1.87
N MET A 70 -8.03 -3.18 2.11
CA MET A 70 -7.06 -3.85 1.26
C MET A 70 -7.49 -5.30 1.05
N HIS A 71 -7.41 -5.76 -0.17
CA HIS A 71 -7.63 -7.15 -0.56
C HIS A 71 -6.46 -7.61 -1.41
N ASN A 72 -5.95 -8.77 -1.10
CA ASN A 72 -4.92 -9.42 -1.92
C ASN A 72 -5.33 -10.86 -2.17
N VAL A 73 -5.30 -11.27 -3.41
CA VAL A 73 -5.49 -12.66 -3.85
C VAL A 73 -4.22 -13.09 -4.56
N THR A 74 -3.67 -14.22 -4.16
CA THR A 74 -2.49 -14.82 -4.81
C THR A 74 -2.84 -16.24 -5.25
N VAL A 75 -2.45 -16.58 -6.47
CA VAL A 75 -2.57 -17.93 -7.03
C VAL A 75 -1.20 -18.38 -7.51
N ARG A 76 -0.82 -19.62 -7.21
CA ARG A 76 0.41 -20.20 -7.65
C ARG A 76 0.19 -21.66 -8.04
N TYR A 77 0.79 -22.06 -9.13
CA TYR A 77 0.90 -23.44 -9.56
C TYR A 77 2.36 -23.79 -9.80
N LYS A 78 2.79 -24.90 -9.25
CA LYS A 78 4.12 -25.47 -9.48
C LYS A 78 3.97 -26.91 -9.98
N SER A 79 4.78 -27.31 -10.93
CA SER A 79 4.74 -28.64 -11.52
C SER A 79 6.07 -29.39 -11.39
N GLU A 80 6.01 -30.73 -11.43
CA GLU A 80 7.15 -31.63 -11.41
C GLU A 80 8.14 -31.42 -12.58
N PHE A 81 7.64 -30.92 -13.72
CA PHE A 81 8.50 -30.64 -14.89
C PHE A 81 9.15 -29.27 -14.86
N GLY A 82 9.15 -28.60 -13.68
CA GLY A 82 9.88 -27.36 -13.42
C GLY A 82 9.16 -26.08 -13.83
N LEU A 83 7.86 -26.13 -14.15
CA LEU A 83 7.04 -24.95 -14.40
C LEU A 83 6.54 -24.38 -13.08
N ASP A 84 6.70 -23.06 -12.89
CA ASP A 84 6.17 -22.28 -11.76
C ASP A 84 5.44 -21.05 -12.33
N ILE A 85 4.11 -21.04 -12.22
CA ILE A 85 3.25 -19.95 -12.70
C ILE A 85 2.51 -19.37 -11.52
N GLY A 86 2.45 -18.08 -11.44
CA GLY A 86 1.68 -17.42 -10.41
C GLY A 86 1.23 -16.03 -10.78
N GLY A 87 0.37 -15.49 -9.95
CA GLY A 87 -0.08 -14.12 -10.06
C GLY A 87 -0.75 -13.66 -8.80
N ASP A 88 -0.78 -12.35 -8.65
CA ASP A 88 -1.49 -11.68 -7.57
C ASP A 88 -2.32 -10.50 -8.07
N TYR A 89 -3.42 -10.26 -7.38
CA TYR A 89 -4.21 -9.06 -7.49
C TYR A 89 -4.27 -8.40 -6.12
N THR A 90 -3.89 -7.14 -6.07
CA THR A 90 -4.02 -6.30 -4.87
C THR A 90 -4.93 -5.12 -5.17
N TYR A 91 -5.95 -4.96 -4.35
CA TYR A 91 -6.80 -3.78 -4.28
C TYR A 91 -6.54 -3.07 -2.98
N TYR A 92 -6.28 -1.77 -3.05
CA TYR A 92 -6.18 -0.89 -1.90
C TYR A 92 -7.08 0.32 -2.11
N HIS A 93 -7.79 0.72 -1.07
CA HIS A 93 -8.60 1.93 -1.06
C HIS A 93 -8.52 2.59 0.31
N SER A 94 -8.29 3.89 0.32
CA SER A 94 -8.27 4.70 1.54
C SER A 94 -8.99 6.01 1.31
N ASP A 95 -9.93 6.34 2.19
CA ASP A 95 -10.57 7.66 2.29
C ASP A 95 -10.10 8.34 3.57
N ASN A 96 -9.81 9.62 3.46
CA ASN A 96 -9.35 10.44 4.57
C ASN A 96 -10.10 11.78 4.55
N ASN A 97 -10.75 12.10 5.67
CA ASN A 97 -11.38 13.38 5.92
C ASN A 97 -10.68 14.03 7.12
N GLN A 98 -10.25 15.25 6.94
CA GLN A 98 -9.55 16.01 7.99
C GLN A 98 -10.17 17.40 8.11
N ASN A 99 -10.48 17.78 9.32
CA ASN A 99 -10.94 19.12 9.68
C ASN A 99 -9.90 19.74 10.60
N LEU A 100 -9.45 20.94 10.30
CA LEU A 100 -8.58 21.71 11.15
C LEU A 100 -9.27 23.00 11.55
N ARG A 101 -9.21 23.33 12.84
CA ARG A 101 -9.61 24.61 13.41
C ARG A 101 -8.50 25.13 14.28
N ALA A 102 -8.02 26.31 14.01
CA ALA A 102 -6.99 26.97 14.79
C ALA A 102 -7.39 28.43 15.12
N ASN A 103 -7.14 28.83 16.35
CA ASN A 103 -7.27 30.22 16.81
C ASN A 103 -5.90 30.69 17.27
N PHE A 104 -5.43 31.79 16.70
CA PHE A 104 -4.13 32.36 17.01
C PHE A 104 -4.28 33.49 18.05
N GLN A 105 -3.20 33.78 18.77
CA GLN A 105 -3.18 34.80 19.81
C GLN A 105 -3.49 36.22 19.29
N ASN A 106 -3.17 36.49 18.01
CA ASN A 106 -3.47 37.73 17.33
C ASN A 106 -4.96 37.92 16.95
N GLY A 107 -5.82 36.93 17.26
CA GLY A 107 -7.23 36.89 16.90
C GLY A 107 -7.53 36.33 15.53
N GLU A 108 -6.53 35.97 14.76
CA GLU A 108 -6.72 35.25 13.50
C GLU A 108 -7.28 33.85 13.75
N GLN A 109 -8.08 33.37 12.81
CA GLN A 109 -8.64 32.04 12.81
C GLN A 109 -8.29 31.36 11.51
N ASP A 110 -8.02 30.07 11.58
CA ASP A 110 -7.84 29.21 10.44
C ASP A 110 -8.78 28.01 10.55
N TYR A 111 -9.53 27.78 9.50
CA TYR A 111 -10.43 26.64 9.40
C TYR A 111 -10.42 26.08 8.00
N PHE A 112 -10.03 24.82 7.86
CA PHE A 112 -10.12 24.12 6.60
C PHE A 112 -10.65 22.71 6.76
N ASP A 113 -11.30 22.24 5.70
CA ASP A 113 -11.70 20.87 5.48
C ASP A 113 -10.88 20.28 4.33
N MET A 114 -10.30 19.11 4.55
CA MET A 114 -9.58 18.36 3.52
C MET A 114 -10.21 16.98 3.38
N LYS A 115 -10.55 16.63 2.14
CA LYS A 115 -10.92 15.27 1.76
C LYS A 115 -9.90 14.73 0.80
N SER A 116 -9.40 13.53 1.05
CA SER A 116 -8.50 12.86 0.14
C SER A 116 -8.82 11.38 0.06
N GLY A 117 -8.53 10.79 -1.07
CA GLY A 117 -8.71 9.35 -1.27
C GLY A 117 -7.67 8.82 -2.23
N GLN A 118 -7.31 7.56 -2.02
CA GLN A 118 -6.40 6.82 -2.87
C GLN A 118 -7.00 5.46 -3.19
N ARG A 119 -6.87 5.05 -4.43
CA ARG A 119 -7.22 3.71 -4.90
C ARG A 119 -6.08 3.16 -5.74
N VAL A 120 -5.57 2.00 -5.32
CA VAL A 120 -4.54 1.26 -6.05
C VAL A 120 -5.10 -0.10 -6.48
N ASP A 121 -5.04 -0.36 -7.78
CA ASP A 121 -5.27 -1.66 -8.38
C ASP A 121 -3.93 -2.17 -8.95
N ARG A 122 -3.43 -3.29 -8.44
CA ARG A 122 -2.19 -3.92 -8.90
C ARG A 122 -2.46 -5.35 -9.33
N TYR A 123 -2.00 -5.69 -10.52
CA TYR A 123 -2.02 -7.04 -11.08
C TYR A 123 -0.60 -7.47 -11.36
N SER A 124 -0.23 -8.68 -11.00
CA SER A 124 1.02 -9.29 -11.43
C SER A 124 0.81 -10.73 -11.86
N ILE A 125 1.55 -11.15 -12.87
CA ILE A 125 1.64 -12.53 -13.30
C ILE A 125 3.09 -12.84 -13.60
N TYR A 126 3.49 -14.09 -13.37
CA TYR A 126 4.80 -14.58 -13.75
C TYR A 126 4.70 -16.05 -14.23
N ALA A 127 5.65 -16.44 -15.06
CA ALA A 127 5.84 -17.81 -15.47
C ALA A 127 7.34 -18.09 -15.55
N ASP A 128 7.77 -19.09 -14.81
CA ASP A 128 9.14 -19.53 -14.72
C ASP A 128 9.24 -20.99 -15.10
N GLN A 129 10.25 -21.34 -15.90
CA GLN A 129 10.51 -22.69 -16.31
C GLN A 129 11.96 -23.07 -16.03
N LYS A 130 12.17 -24.28 -15.51
CA LYS A 130 13.48 -24.87 -15.28
C LYS A 130 13.59 -26.19 -16.01
N HIS A 131 14.66 -26.35 -16.79
CA HIS A 131 14.98 -27.57 -17.48
C HIS A 131 16.34 -28.09 -17.05
N ARG A 132 16.38 -29.34 -16.63
CA ARG A 132 17.64 -30.04 -16.41
C ARG A 132 18.21 -30.52 -17.76
N LEU A 133 19.23 -29.83 -18.26
CA LEU A 133 19.87 -30.16 -19.53
C LEU A 133 20.78 -31.43 -19.43
N THR A 134 21.48 -31.51 -18.29
CA THR A 134 22.33 -32.66 -17.95
C THR A 134 22.31 -32.90 -16.45
N ARG A 135 23.05 -33.93 -15.98
CA ARG A 135 23.17 -34.21 -14.54
C ARG A 135 23.66 -32.99 -13.71
N ASN A 136 24.45 -32.10 -14.34
CA ASN A 136 25.10 -30.99 -13.67
C ASN A 136 24.65 -29.59 -14.15
N TRP A 137 23.85 -29.49 -15.21
CA TRP A 137 23.44 -28.22 -15.78
C TRP A 137 21.93 -28.08 -15.78
N GLU A 138 21.49 -26.92 -15.35
CA GLU A 138 20.08 -26.51 -15.33
C GLU A 138 19.94 -25.16 -16.05
N LEU A 139 19.00 -25.10 -16.98
CA LEU A 139 18.58 -23.86 -17.66
C LEU A 139 17.29 -23.39 -17.02
N GLY A 140 17.27 -22.12 -16.59
CA GLY A 140 16.08 -21.42 -16.11
C GLY A 140 15.74 -20.27 -17.05
N TYR A 141 14.47 -20.04 -17.30
CA TYR A 141 13.98 -18.86 -17.99
C TYR A 141 12.58 -18.52 -17.51
N GLY A 142 12.22 -17.24 -17.63
CA GLY A 142 10.92 -16.80 -17.20
C GLY A 142 10.60 -15.41 -17.66
N ALA A 143 9.36 -15.04 -17.41
CA ALA A 143 8.82 -13.73 -17.67
C ALA A 143 7.88 -13.31 -16.55
N SER A 144 7.84 -12.01 -16.28
CA SER A 144 6.84 -11.41 -15.40
C SER A 144 6.24 -10.16 -16.01
N PHE A 145 4.98 -9.94 -15.72
CA PHE A 145 4.23 -8.75 -16.09
C PHE A 145 3.55 -8.19 -14.85
N GLN A 146 3.67 -6.87 -14.67
CA GLN A 146 2.98 -6.14 -13.61
C GLN A 146 2.30 -4.92 -14.20
N PHE A 147 1.06 -4.68 -13.78
CA PHE A 147 0.31 -3.48 -14.05
C PHE A 147 -0.15 -2.87 -12.75
N VAL A 148 0.09 -1.58 -12.57
CA VAL A 148 -0.36 -0.79 -11.41
C VAL A 148 -1.17 0.40 -11.93
N ARG A 149 -2.32 0.63 -11.32
CA ARG A 149 -3.07 1.85 -11.48
C ARG A 149 -3.27 2.47 -10.11
N ASP A 150 -2.78 3.69 -9.94
CA ASP A 150 -2.95 4.49 -8.73
C ASP A 150 -3.77 5.74 -9.08
N LYS A 151 -4.89 5.88 -8.40
CA LYS A 151 -5.77 7.04 -8.49
C LYS A 151 -5.83 7.70 -7.13
N ASP A 152 -5.50 8.97 -7.09
CA ASP A 152 -5.67 9.79 -5.90
C ASP A 152 -6.42 11.09 -6.21
N PHE A 153 -7.06 11.60 -5.19
CA PHE A 153 -7.68 12.92 -5.21
C PHE A 153 -7.51 13.60 -3.87
N GLN A 154 -7.47 14.92 -3.91
CA GLN A 154 -7.50 15.78 -2.73
C GLN A 154 -8.38 16.98 -3.02
N ILE A 155 -9.29 17.27 -2.10
CA ILE A 155 -10.12 18.45 -2.08
C ILE A 155 -9.78 19.22 -0.81
N TYR A 156 -9.32 20.44 -0.95
CA TYR A 156 -9.03 21.34 0.14
C TYR A 156 -9.98 22.50 0.09
N ASN A 157 -10.68 22.79 1.20
CA ASN A 157 -11.60 23.92 1.35
C ASN A 157 -11.14 24.79 2.51
N GLN A 158 -10.74 26.02 2.20
CA GLN A 158 -10.55 27.06 3.20
C GLN A 158 -11.91 27.70 3.51
N VAL A 159 -12.28 27.75 4.80
CA VAL A 159 -13.62 28.20 5.22
C VAL A 159 -13.59 29.54 5.91
N VAL A 160 -12.44 29.99 6.45
CA VAL A 160 -12.24 31.24 7.12
C VAL A 160 -11.13 32.03 6.44
N GLY A 161 -11.27 33.35 6.32
CA GLY A 161 -10.41 34.22 5.55
C GLY A 161 -10.79 34.24 4.07
N ASP A 162 -9.84 34.15 3.17
CA ASP A 162 -10.11 34.04 1.74
C ASP A 162 -10.65 32.64 1.45
N ILE A 163 -11.97 32.54 1.27
CA ILE A 163 -12.66 31.28 0.99
C ILE A 163 -12.25 30.76 -0.40
N TYR A 164 -11.57 29.64 -0.46
CA TYR A 164 -11.23 29.01 -1.72
C TYR A 164 -11.27 27.49 -1.63
N THR A 165 -11.49 26.85 -2.77
CA THR A 165 -11.46 25.41 -2.92
C THR A 165 -10.38 25.02 -3.93
N GLN A 166 -9.52 24.10 -3.55
CA GLN A 166 -8.51 23.51 -4.43
C GLN A 166 -8.77 22.02 -4.60
N ASN A 167 -8.88 21.57 -5.84
CA ASN A 167 -9.04 20.16 -6.21
C ASN A 167 -7.83 19.70 -6.97
N THR A 168 -7.25 18.60 -6.54
CA THR A 168 -6.16 17.90 -7.24
C THR A 168 -6.56 16.44 -7.43
N SER A 169 -6.23 15.88 -8.59
CA SER A 169 -6.42 14.45 -8.84
C SER A 169 -5.31 13.94 -9.74
N SER A 170 -4.90 12.70 -9.54
CA SER A 170 -3.98 11.98 -10.42
C SER A 170 -4.52 10.59 -10.78
N ASP A 171 -4.14 10.09 -11.95
CA ASP A 171 -4.41 8.72 -12.42
C ASP A 171 -3.10 8.21 -13.07
N LEU A 172 -2.26 7.58 -12.25
CA LEU A 172 -1.01 7.00 -12.69
C LEU A 172 -1.22 5.56 -13.13
N LYS A 173 -0.66 5.21 -14.28
CA LYS A 173 -0.63 3.84 -14.78
C LYS A 173 0.80 3.46 -15.07
N GLU A 174 1.23 2.34 -14.53
CA GLU A 174 2.57 1.82 -14.72
C GLU A 174 2.48 0.36 -15.19
N THR A 175 3.31 0.02 -16.17
CA THR A 175 3.44 -1.34 -16.67
C THR A 175 4.90 -1.74 -16.65
N THR A 176 5.20 -2.87 -16.03
CA THR A 176 6.55 -3.43 -15.97
C THR A 176 6.53 -4.84 -16.55
N THR A 177 7.45 -5.10 -17.47
CA THR A 177 7.65 -6.43 -18.05
C THR A 177 9.11 -6.82 -17.91
N ASN A 178 9.37 -8.02 -17.38
CA ASN A 178 10.71 -8.55 -17.20
C ASN A 178 10.83 -9.90 -17.88
N PHE A 179 12.00 -10.16 -18.47
CA PHE A 179 12.41 -11.46 -18.99
C PHE A 179 13.78 -11.80 -18.42
N TYR A 180 13.98 -13.06 -18.13
CA TYR A 180 15.29 -13.53 -17.69
C TYR A 180 15.61 -14.90 -18.24
N VAL A 181 16.92 -15.18 -18.34
CA VAL A 181 17.48 -16.50 -18.63
C VAL A 181 18.63 -16.72 -17.66
N SER A 182 18.72 -17.91 -17.10
CA SER A 182 19.78 -18.30 -16.18
C SER A 182 20.31 -19.69 -16.51
N MET A 183 21.59 -19.91 -16.25
CA MET A 183 22.22 -21.23 -16.38
C MET A 183 22.98 -21.55 -15.10
N ASN A 184 22.63 -22.64 -14.45
CA ASN A 184 23.22 -23.09 -13.21
C ASN A 184 24.03 -24.38 -13.43
N LYS A 185 25.26 -24.43 -12.88
CA LYS A 185 26.11 -25.63 -12.87
C LYS A 185 26.26 -26.14 -11.44
N LYS A 186 25.85 -27.38 -11.19
CA LYS A 186 26.09 -28.06 -9.91
C LYS A 186 27.48 -28.67 -9.92
N SER A 187 28.38 -28.21 -9.04
CA SER A 187 29.70 -28.81 -8.82
C SER A 187 29.57 -30.02 -7.89
N LYS A 188 30.41 -31.06 -8.11
CA LYS A 188 30.50 -32.24 -7.23
C LYS A 188 31.00 -31.88 -5.81
N THR A 189 31.57 -30.71 -5.61
CA THR A 189 32.15 -30.25 -4.35
C THR A 189 31.19 -29.38 -3.49
N GLY A 190 29.91 -29.28 -3.83
CA GLY A 190 28.91 -28.59 -3.04
C GLY A 190 29.00 -27.07 -3.07
N ALA A 191 29.93 -26.45 -3.82
CA ALA A 191 29.97 -25.02 -4.03
C ALA A 191 29.01 -24.64 -5.18
N SER A 192 28.00 -23.89 -4.89
CA SER A 192 27.18 -23.17 -5.88
C SER A 192 27.82 -21.82 -6.13
N PHE A 193 28.05 -21.49 -7.38
CA PHE A 193 28.44 -20.15 -7.82
C PHE A 193 27.26 -19.42 -8.42
#